data_ea84eaff02f862a3675f26afdfefe11c
#
_entry.id   ea84eaff02f862a3675f26afdfefe11c
#
_cell.length_a   1.000
_cell.length_b   1.000
_cell.length_c   1.000
_cell.angle_alpha   90.00
_cell.angle_beta   90.00
_cell.angle_gamma   90.00
#
_symmetry.space_group_name_H-M   'P 1'
#
loop_
_entity.id
_entity.type
_entity.pdbx_description
1 polymer ?
#
loop_
_entity_poly.entity_id
_entity_poly.type
_entity_poly.pdbx_seq_one_letter_code
_entity_poly.pdbx_strand_id
1 'polypeptide(L)'
;MRFSILTFFWIIFSLALLMTGILDIIGIIHLKEHFPYLFINRFLDLPSFLIVMGGLLTNAFIIYPSKLMRSAFAKMGQTFHQSINTQKVLQKDIESIVTWSNEYKTNRLEFLRTIQDKQKHDFTSYLFSLISTNYSIDEVRVIGETSIDENYSNTHKVSEVLKNMGNSGPAFGMFGTLFGLVYMLSSLDDPSKIGPGLATGLLVTLYGVTFTHLFFYPVS
;
A
#
# COMPACT_ATOMS: atom_id res chain seq x y z
N MET A 1 11.55 14.09 -12.97
CA MET A 1 10.36 13.28 -12.66
C MET A 1 9.24 13.68 -13.62
N ARG A 2 8.79 12.79 -14.51
CA ARG A 2 7.59 13.03 -15.31
C ARG A 2 6.38 12.63 -14.46
N PHE A 3 5.74 13.60 -13.83
CA PHE A 3 4.45 13.34 -13.18
C PHE A 3 3.45 12.88 -14.25
N SER A 4 2.94 11.67 -14.09
CA SER A 4 1.85 11.19 -14.93
C SER A 4 0.58 11.99 -14.60
N ILE A 5 -0.23 12.29 -15.60
CA ILE A 5 -1.55 12.95 -15.43
C ILE A 5 -2.38 12.20 -14.36
N LEU A 6 -2.24 10.88 -14.31
CA LEU A 6 -2.91 10.03 -13.34
C LEU A 6 -2.44 10.31 -11.90
N THR A 7 -1.13 10.52 -11.68
CA THR A 7 -0.58 10.86 -10.36
C THR A 7 -1.10 12.22 -9.90
N PHE A 8 -1.17 13.19 -10.81
CA PHE A 8 -1.71 14.52 -10.52
C PHE A 8 -3.19 14.46 -10.13
N PHE A 9 -3.97 13.66 -10.84
CA PHE A 9 -5.38 13.41 -10.48
C PHE A 9 -5.54 12.83 -9.07
N TRP A 10 -4.74 11.82 -8.70
CA TRP A 10 -4.78 11.22 -7.37
C TRP A 10 -4.34 12.17 -6.25
N ILE A 11 -3.35 13.02 -6.52
CA ILE A 11 -2.94 14.07 -5.56
C ILE A 11 -4.07 15.05 -5.33
N ILE A 12 -4.73 15.54 -6.39
CA ILE A 12 -5.86 16.46 -6.26
C ILE A 12 -7.01 15.79 -5.51
N PHE A 13 -7.32 14.54 -5.83
CA PHE A 13 -8.40 13.79 -5.17
C PHE A 13 -8.11 13.61 -3.67
N SER A 14 -6.90 13.23 -3.28
CA SER A 14 -6.54 13.06 -1.87
C SER A 14 -6.49 14.39 -1.12
N LEU A 15 -6.04 15.46 -1.79
CA LEU A 15 -6.08 16.81 -1.23
C LEU A 15 -7.53 17.29 -1.03
N ALA A 16 -8.42 16.98 -1.97
CA ALA A 16 -9.83 17.28 -1.84
C ALA A 16 -10.47 16.55 -0.65
N LEU A 17 -10.14 15.27 -0.42
CA LEU A 17 -10.59 14.53 0.77
C LEU A 17 -10.12 15.20 2.06
N LEU A 18 -8.86 15.60 2.13
CA LEU A 18 -8.31 16.32 3.29
C LEU A 18 -9.03 17.65 3.51
N MET A 19 -9.20 18.43 2.44
CA MET A 19 -9.89 19.73 2.51
C MET A 19 -11.36 19.57 2.92
N THR A 20 -12.05 18.53 2.42
CA THR A 20 -13.44 18.25 2.81
C THR A 20 -13.56 18.01 4.31
N GLY A 21 -12.64 17.21 4.90
CA GLY A 21 -12.61 17.00 6.35
C GLY A 21 -12.36 18.28 7.14
N ILE A 22 -11.43 19.13 6.69
CA ILE A 22 -11.14 20.43 7.32
C ILE A 22 -12.36 21.36 7.24
N LEU A 23 -13.01 21.45 6.06
CA LEU A 23 -14.16 22.31 5.84
C LEU A 23 -15.39 21.90 6.68
N ASP A 24 -15.55 20.59 6.95
CA ASP A 24 -16.59 20.11 7.85
C ASP A 24 -16.31 20.51 9.31
N ILE A 25 -15.06 20.42 9.78
CA ILE A 25 -14.67 20.87 11.12
C ILE A 25 -14.90 22.38 11.30
N ILE A 26 -14.58 23.18 10.28
CA ILE A 26 -14.79 24.63 10.29
C ILE A 26 -16.31 24.97 10.21
N GLY A 27 -17.16 23.99 9.89
CA GLY A 27 -18.61 24.17 9.79
C GLY A 27 -19.09 24.81 8.48
N ILE A 28 -18.26 24.79 7.43
CA ILE A 28 -18.62 25.24 6.08
C ILE A 28 -19.44 24.17 5.35
N ILE A 29 -19.10 22.88 5.56
CA ILE A 29 -19.80 21.73 5.02
C ILE A 29 -20.35 20.92 6.18
N HIS A 30 -21.62 20.52 6.13
CA HIS A 30 -22.27 19.71 7.15
C HIS A 30 -22.42 18.26 6.69
N LEU A 31 -21.30 17.50 6.68
CA LEU A 31 -21.29 16.08 6.27
C LEU A 31 -22.20 15.21 7.12
N LYS A 32 -22.37 15.53 8.40
CA LYS A 32 -23.26 14.81 9.32
C LYS A 32 -24.72 14.85 8.89
N GLU A 33 -25.18 15.92 8.26
CA GLU A 33 -26.55 16.04 7.76
C GLU A 33 -26.76 15.19 6.51
N HIS A 34 -25.71 15.04 5.68
CA HIS A 34 -25.78 14.25 4.44
C HIS A 34 -25.57 12.76 4.67
N PHE A 35 -24.79 12.39 5.69
CA PHE A 35 -24.42 11.00 5.99
C PHE A 35 -24.61 10.64 7.47
N PRO A 36 -25.85 10.68 8.01
CA PRO A 36 -26.10 10.46 9.43
C PRO A 36 -25.67 9.07 9.93
N TYR A 37 -25.69 8.06 9.05
CA TYR A 37 -25.32 6.69 9.42
C TYR A 37 -23.82 6.48 9.67
N LEU A 38 -22.94 7.35 9.14
CA LEU A 38 -21.48 7.28 9.37
C LEU A 38 -21.05 7.87 10.72
N PHE A 39 -21.96 8.55 11.42
CA PHE A 39 -21.72 9.20 12.72
C PHE A 39 -22.35 8.43 13.90
N ILE A 40 -22.64 7.12 13.71
CA ILE A 40 -23.40 6.29 14.66
C ILE A 40 -22.70 6.13 16.02
N ASN A 41 -21.37 6.25 16.09
CA ASN A 41 -20.62 6.13 17.32
C ASN A 41 -19.71 7.34 17.55
N ARG A 42 -19.58 7.75 18.81
CA ARG A 42 -18.67 8.86 19.23
C ARG A 42 -17.20 8.66 18.83
N PHE A 43 -16.81 7.44 18.45
CA PHE A 43 -15.48 7.08 17.99
C PHE A 43 -15.34 7.04 16.46
N LEU A 44 -16.43 7.13 15.70
CA LEU A 44 -16.43 7.18 14.24
C LEU A 44 -16.76 8.60 13.80
N ASP A 45 -15.73 9.42 13.67
CA ASP A 45 -15.81 10.79 13.21
C ASP A 45 -15.27 10.90 11.79
N LEU A 46 -16.18 11.14 10.83
CA LEU A 46 -15.83 11.19 9.42
C LEU A 46 -14.83 12.30 9.08
N PRO A 47 -14.96 13.54 9.60
CA PRO A 47 -13.98 14.59 9.37
C PRO A 47 -12.56 14.21 9.83
N SER A 48 -12.42 13.67 11.03
CA SER A 48 -11.15 13.22 11.59
C SER A 48 -10.52 12.11 10.72
N PHE A 49 -11.33 11.16 10.25
CA PHE A 49 -10.90 10.10 9.34
C PHE A 49 -10.38 10.67 8.00
N LEU A 50 -11.12 11.62 7.40
CA LEU A 50 -10.76 12.25 6.14
C LEU A 50 -9.46 13.04 6.21
N ILE A 51 -9.21 13.73 7.33
CA ILE A 51 -7.96 14.45 7.55
C ILE A 51 -6.77 13.49 7.55
N VAL A 52 -6.85 12.41 8.33
CA VAL A 52 -5.75 11.44 8.43
C VAL A 52 -5.55 10.73 7.10
N MET A 53 -6.59 10.16 6.53
CA MET A 53 -6.49 9.40 5.27
C MET A 53 -6.12 10.29 4.09
N GLY A 54 -6.72 11.48 4.00
CA GLY A 54 -6.38 12.46 2.97
C GLY A 54 -4.92 12.91 3.06
N GLY A 55 -4.43 13.19 4.27
CA GLY A 55 -3.03 13.54 4.52
C GLY A 55 -2.06 12.42 4.14
N LEU A 56 -2.34 11.19 4.60
CA LEU A 56 -1.52 10.01 4.29
C LEU A 56 -1.46 9.72 2.79
N LEU A 57 -2.59 9.76 2.11
CA LEU A 57 -2.66 9.53 0.67
C LEU A 57 -1.94 10.63 -0.10
N THR A 58 -2.16 11.90 0.26
CA THR A 58 -1.48 13.04 -0.36
C THR A 58 0.04 12.89 -0.25
N ASN A 59 0.56 12.64 0.96
CA ASN A 59 1.98 12.42 1.19
C ASN A 59 2.54 11.27 0.36
N ALA A 60 1.83 10.14 0.32
CA ALA A 60 2.27 8.97 -0.43
C ALA A 60 2.27 9.21 -1.95
N PHE A 61 1.25 9.89 -2.51
CA PHE A 61 1.20 10.20 -3.94
C PHE A 61 2.21 11.26 -4.40
N ILE A 62 2.66 12.13 -3.48
CA ILE A 62 3.75 13.08 -3.77
C ILE A 62 5.09 12.35 -3.87
N ILE A 63 5.35 11.38 -2.98
CA ILE A 63 6.64 10.70 -2.90
C ILE A 63 6.75 9.57 -3.93
N TYR A 64 5.67 8.82 -4.15
CA TYR A 64 5.70 7.59 -4.95
C TYR A 64 4.84 7.67 -6.21
N PRO A 65 5.29 7.05 -7.32
CA PRO A 65 4.51 7.00 -8.55
C PRO A 65 3.24 6.14 -8.37
N SER A 66 2.16 6.52 -9.06
CA SER A 66 0.84 5.87 -8.97
C SER A 66 0.85 4.36 -9.24
N LYS A 67 1.76 3.87 -10.10
CA LYS A 67 1.94 2.42 -10.34
C LYS A 67 2.36 1.67 -9.07
N LEU A 68 3.30 2.24 -8.32
CA LEU A 68 3.81 1.65 -7.09
C LEU A 68 2.75 1.68 -5.98
N MET A 69 2.00 2.79 -5.87
CA MET A 69 0.87 2.92 -4.96
C MET A 69 -0.20 1.85 -5.22
N ARG A 70 -0.59 1.67 -6.48
CA ARG A 70 -1.56 0.63 -6.85
C ARG A 70 -1.07 -0.78 -6.48
N SER A 71 0.21 -1.07 -6.70
CA SER A 71 0.83 -2.34 -6.31
C SER A 71 0.85 -2.51 -4.79
N ALA A 72 1.12 -1.44 -4.02
CA ALA A 72 1.12 -1.47 -2.56
C ALA A 72 -0.27 -1.80 -2.00
N PHE A 73 -1.32 -1.13 -2.49
CA PHE A 73 -2.69 -1.43 -2.07
C PHE A 73 -3.17 -2.82 -2.49
N ALA A 74 -2.78 -3.30 -3.68
CA ALA A 74 -3.10 -4.65 -4.13
C ALA A 74 -2.45 -5.71 -3.22
N LYS A 75 -1.17 -5.55 -2.87
CA LYS A 75 -0.46 -6.46 -1.96
C LYS A 75 -1.01 -6.39 -0.54
N MET A 76 -1.38 -5.21 -0.05
CA MET A 76 -2.04 -5.06 1.24
C MET A 76 -3.33 -5.88 1.31
N GLY A 77 -4.18 -5.83 0.27
CA GLY A 77 -5.38 -6.65 0.18
C GLY A 77 -5.08 -8.16 0.17
N GLN A 78 -4.02 -8.58 -0.53
CA GLN A 78 -3.60 -9.98 -0.58
C GLN A 78 -3.09 -10.51 0.78
N THR A 79 -2.36 -9.69 1.54
CA THR A 79 -1.85 -10.07 2.87
C THR A 79 -2.97 -10.42 3.84
N PHE A 80 -4.10 -9.71 3.77
CA PHE A 80 -5.27 -10.04 4.59
C PHE A 80 -6.03 -11.29 4.13
N HIS A 81 -5.85 -11.72 2.87
CA HIS A 81 -6.61 -12.83 2.30
C HIS A 81 -5.82 -14.14 2.19
N GLN A 82 -4.49 -14.09 2.12
CA GLN A 82 -3.64 -15.27 1.95
C GLN A 82 -2.73 -15.49 3.15
N SER A 83 -3.06 -16.49 3.97
CA SER A 83 -2.08 -17.15 4.84
C SER A 83 -1.18 -18.05 3.97
N ILE A 84 -0.07 -17.51 3.48
CA ILE A 84 0.91 -18.29 2.69
C ILE A 84 1.66 -19.19 3.66
N ASN A 85 1.40 -20.49 3.59
CA ASN A 85 2.23 -21.47 4.30
C ASN A 85 3.55 -21.64 3.54
N THR A 86 4.54 -20.81 3.89
CA THR A 86 5.87 -20.75 3.26
C THR A 86 6.55 -22.12 3.19
N GLN A 87 6.36 -22.97 4.20
CA GLN A 87 6.93 -24.33 4.20
C GLN A 87 6.35 -25.22 3.09
N LYS A 88 5.03 -25.17 2.87
CA LYS A 88 4.40 -25.95 1.78
C LYS A 88 4.79 -25.45 0.40
N VAL A 89 4.94 -24.13 0.23
CA VAL A 89 5.41 -23.55 -1.03
C VAL A 89 6.84 -24.00 -1.31
N LEU A 90 7.73 -23.88 -0.34
CA LEU A 90 9.13 -24.29 -0.45
C LEU A 90 9.28 -25.79 -0.75
N GLN A 91 8.52 -26.66 -0.10
CA GLN A 91 8.51 -28.09 -0.37
C GLN A 91 8.08 -28.39 -1.83
N LYS A 92 7.01 -27.73 -2.29
CA LYS A 92 6.53 -27.89 -3.67
C LYS A 92 7.55 -27.40 -4.69
N ASP A 93 8.26 -26.31 -4.40
CA ASP A 93 9.31 -25.80 -5.28
C ASP A 93 10.50 -26.77 -5.34
N ILE A 94 10.92 -27.35 -4.21
CA ILE A 94 11.98 -28.37 -4.15
C ILE A 94 11.58 -29.62 -4.96
N GLU A 95 10.36 -30.14 -4.77
CA GLU A 95 9.84 -31.30 -5.52
C GLU A 95 9.81 -31.01 -7.03
N SER A 96 9.41 -29.80 -7.42
CA SER A 96 9.40 -29.37 -8.81
C SER A 96 10.81 -29.35 -9.40
N ILE A 97 11.80 -28.82 -8.69
CA ILE A 97 13.21 -28.75 -9.14
C ILE A 97 13.78 -30.18 -9.32
N VAL A 98 13.50 -31.09 -8.38
CA VAL A 98 13.94 -32.49 -8.48
C VAL A 98 13.32 -33.18 -9.69
N THR A 99 12.02 -32.99 -9.90
CA THR A 99 11.29 -33.56 -11.05
C THR A 99 11.87 -33.00 -12.34
N TRP A 100 12.06 -31.70 -12.48
CA TRP A 100 12.66 -31.08 -13.67
C TRP A 100 14.08 -31.53 -13.93
N SER A 101 14.90 -31.74 -12.90
CA SER A 101 16.24 -32.25 -13.03
C SER A 101 16.25 -33.66 -13.64
N ASN A 102 15.31 -34.51 -13.24
CA ASN A 102 15.18 -35.88 -13.75
C ASN A 102 14.65 -35.90 -15.20
N GLU A 103 13.60 -35.12 -15.49
CA GLU A 103 13.05 -34.98 -16.84
C GLU A 103 14.07 -34.43 -17.83
N TYR A 104 14.82 -33.40 -17.45
CA TYR A 104 15.90 -32.83 -18.27
C TYR A 104 17.00 -33.87 -18.60
N LYS A 105 17.37 -34.71 -17.64
CA LYS A 105 18.35 -35.79 -17.86
C LYS A 105 17.84 -36.87 -18.80
N THR A 106 16.53 -37.14 -18.80
CA THR A 106 15.92 -38.21 -19.58
C THR A 106 15.67 -37.80 -21.04
N ASN A 107 15.09 -36.62 -21.27
CA ASN A 107 14.80 -36.10 -22.60
C ASN A 107 14.84 -34.55 -22.65
N ARG A 108 16.04 -34.03 -22.87
CA ARG A 108 16.31 -32.57 -22.81
C ARG A 108 15.42 -31.74 -23.75
N LEU A 109 15.23 -32.20 -24.99
CA LEU A 109 14.50 -31.43 -26.02
C LEU A 109 13.00 -31.37 -25.73
N GLU A 110 12.42 -32.48 -25.32
CA GLU A 110 11.00 -32.59 -25.00
C GLU A 110 10.65 -31.81 -23.72
N PHE A 111 11.54 -31.92 -22.74
CA PHE A 111 11.43 -31.16 -21.51
C PHE A 111 11.41 -29.63 -21.76
N LEU A 112 12.35 -29.09 -22.53
CA LEU A 112 12.42 -27.67 -22.85
C LEU A 112 11.17 -27.18 -23.60
N ARG A 113 10.63 -27.97 -24.53
CA ARG A 113 9.36 -27.67 -25.24
C ARG A 113 8.17 -27.67 -24.30
N THR A 114 8.08 -28.66 -23.42
CA THR A 114 6.96 -28.80 -22.48
C THR A 114 6.91 -27.66 -21.46
N ILE A 115 8.06 -27.16 -20.98
CA ILE A 115 8.13 -26.04 -20.06
C ILE A 115 7.81 -24.72 -20.76
N GLN A 116 8.29 -24.52 -21.99
CA GLN A 116 7.95 -23.33 -22.77
C GLN A 116 6.43 -23.17 -22.97
N ASP A 117 5.73 -24.29 -23.22
CA ASP A 117 4.28 -24.27 -23.45
C ASP A 117 3.45 -24.08 -22.16
N LYS A 118 3.89 -24.70 -21.06
CA LYS A 118 3.12 -24.73 -19.80
C LYS A 118 3.23 -23.46 -18.94
N GLN A 119 4.32 -22.71 -19.05
CA GLN A 119 4.62 -21.62 -18.09
C GLN A 119 4.96 -20.29 -18.77
N LYS A 120 4.14 -19.87 -19.70
CA LYS A 120 4.38 -18.69 -20.57
C LYS A 120 4.64 -17.35 -19.84
N HIS A 121 4.52 -17.29 -18.50
CA HIS A 121 4.64 -16.05 -17.71
C HIS A 121 5.41 -16.20 -16.37
N ASP A 122 6.11 -17.32 -16.13
CA ASP A 122 6.83 -17.54 -14.89
C ASP A 122 8.34 -17.33 -15.08
N PHE A 123 9.02 -16.82 -14.03
CA PHE A 123 10.47 -16.61 -13.98
C PHE A 123 11.25 -17.87 -14.38
N THR A 124 10.78 -19.02 -13.96
CA THR A 124 11.39 -20.30 -14.27
C THR A 124 11.39 -20.60 -15.78
N SER A 125 10.28 -20.35 -16.48
CA SER A 125 10.21 -20.55 -17.93
C SER A 125 11.08 -19.54 -18.68
N TYR A 126 11.24 -18.33 -18.16
CA TYR A 126 12.19 -17.37 -18.69
C TYR A 126 13.63 -17.90 -18.63
N LEU A 127 14.07 -18.42 -17.47
CA LEU A 127 15.40 -19.03 -17.32
C LEU A 127 15.60 -20.23 -18.25
N PHE A 128 14.61 -21.10 -18.38
CA PHE A 128 14.69 -22.24 -19.31
C PHE A 128 14.73 -21.79 -20.77
N SER A 129 14.06 -20.71 -21.14
CA SER A 129 14.17 -20.15 -22.49
C SER A 129 15.60 -19.65 -22.79
N LEU A 130 16.28 -19.08 -21.83
CA LEU A 130 17.69 -18.67 -21.97
C LEU A 130 18.61 -19.88 -22.17
N ILE A 131 18.39 -20.97 -21.41
CA ILE A 131 19.17 -22.23 -21.57
C ILE A 131 18.95 -22.84 -22.98
N SER A 132 17.77 -22.66 -23.57
CA SER A 132 17.47 -23.17 -24.91
C SER A 132 18.08 -22.30 -26.03
N THR A 133 18.47 -21.08 -25.77
CA THR A 133 18.96 -20.07 -26.74
C THR A 133 20.47 -19.84 -26.71
N ASN A 134 21.29 -20.86 -26.55
CA ASN A 134 22.77 -20.81 -26.63
C ASN A 134 23.48 -19.85 -25.66
N TYR A 135 22.81 -19.37 -24.62
CA TYR A 135 23.50 -18.67 -23.54
C TYR A 135 24.38 -19.64 -22.73
N SER A 136 25.56 -19.20 -22.33
CA SER A 136 26.42 -19.94 -21.41
C SER A 136 25.76 -20.01 -20.01
N ILE A 137 26.15 -21.04 -19.25
CA ILE A 137 25.65 -21.23 -17.88
C ILE A 137 25.94 -20.00 -17.00
N ASP A 138 27.08 -19.36 -17.20
CA ASP A 138 27.50 -18.18 -16.43
C ASP A 138 26.63 -16.96 -16.80
N GLU A 139 26.31 -16.77 -18.08
CA GLU A 139 25.41 -15.71 -18.52
C GLU A 139 23.97 -15.92 -17.97
N VAL A 140 23.45 -17.13 -18.03
CA VAL A 140 22.13 -17.47 -17.45
C VAL A 140 22.11 -17.22 -15.95
N ARG A 141 23.21 -17.52 -15.25
CA ARG A 141 23.32 -17.24 -13.82
C ARG A 141 23.25 -15.74 -13.54
N VAL A 142 24.05 -14.93 -14.23
CA VAL A 142 24.08 -13.46 -14.05
C VAL A 142 22.71 -12.85 -14.36
N ILE A 143 22.06 -13.26 -15.43
CA ILE A 143 20.71 -12.80 -15.79
C ILE A 143 19.69 -13.21 -14.72
N GLY A 144 19.79 -14.46 -14.22
CA GLY A 144 18.93 -14.97 -13.15
C GLY A 144 19.08 -14.19 -11.86
N GLU A 145 20.30 -13.98 -11.38
CA GLU A 145 20.60 -13.20 -10.18
C GLU A 145 20.10 -11.76 -10.32
N THR A 146 20.37 -11.12 -11.46
CA THR A 146 19.86 -9.75 -11.73
C THR A 146 18.35 -9.68 -11.69
N SER A 147 17.65 -10.67 -12.25
CA SER A 147 16.19 -10.71 -12.26
C SER A 147 15.60 -10.96 -10.85
N ILE A 148 16.27 -11.76 -10.04
CA ILE A 148 15.91 -11.98 -8.62
C ILE A 148 16.08 -10.68 -7.84
N ASP A 149 17.20 -9.99 -8.01
CA ASP A 149 17.49 -8.72 -7.33
C ASP A 149 16.49 -7.63 -7.76
N GLU A 150 16.11 -7.58 -9.01
CA GLU A 150 15.08 -6.64 -9.49
C GLU A 150 13.70 -6.93 -8.87
N ASN A 151 13.28 -8.20 -8.82
CA ASN A 151 12.03 -8.60 -8.17
C ASN A 151 12.04 -8.31 -6.67
N TYR A 152 13.16 -8.58 -6.00
CA TYR A 152 13.35 -8.26 -4.58
C TYR A 152 13.27 -6.75 -4.36
N SER A 153 13.99 -5.95 -5.15
CA SER A 153 13.97 -4.49 -5.09
C SER A 153 12.57 -3.93 -5.30
N ASN A 154 11.81 -4.45 -6.28
CA ASN A 154 10.45 -4.01 -6.52
C ASN A 154 9.49 -4.37 -5.38
N THR A 155 9.66 -5.53 -4.77
CA THR A 155 8.88 -5.94 -3.60
C THR A 155 9.22 -5.08 -2.38
N HIS A 156 10.50 -4.80 -2.17
CA HIS A 156 10.97 -3.93 -1.10
C HIS A 156 10.44 -2.50 -1.24
N LYS A 157 10.44 -1.94 -2.45
CA LYS A 157 9.85 -0.62 -2.72
C LYS A 157 8.36 -0.54 -2.37
N VAL A 158 7.60 -1.62 -2.61
CA VAL A 158 6.18 -1.68 -2.23
C VAL A 158 6.00 -1.67 -0.72
N SER A 159 6.81 -2.45 0.00
CA SER A 159 6.86 -2.45 1.47
C SER A 159 7.24 -1.07 2.02
N GLU A 160 8.23 -0.41 1.41
CA GLU A 160 8.67 0.93 1.78
C GLU A 160 7.55 1.98 1.66
N VAL A 161 6.68 1.89 0.64
CA VAL A 161 5.50 2.75 0.52
C VAL A 161 4.61 2.64 1.75
N LEU A 162 4.24 1.42 2.14
CA LEU A 162 3.36 1.17 3.28
C LEU A 162 4.02 1.63 4.59
N LYS A 163 5.31 1.35 4.75
CA LYS A 163 6.08 1.80 5.90
C LYS A 163 6.14 3.34 6.00
N ASN A 164 6.33 4.01 4.88
CA ASN A 164 6.35 5.49 4.83
C ASN A 164 4.97 6.07 5.18
N MET A 165 3.88 5.48 4.66
CA MET A 165 2.53 5.86 5.06
C MET A 165 2.33 5.68 6.57
N GLY A 166 2.78 4.55 7.13
CA GLY A 166 2.76 4.31 8.57
C GLY A 166 3.53 5.39 9.35
N ASN A 167 4.75 5.70 8.94
CA ASN A 167 5.57 6.73 9.59
C ASN A 167 4.92 8.11 9.59
N SER A 168 4.11 8.41 8.58
CA SER A 168 3.43 9.70 8.44
C SER A 168 2.15 9.81 9.26
N GLY A 169 1.57 8.68 9.71
CA GLY A 169 0.29 8.66 10.43
C GLY A 169 0.26 9.51 11.69
N PRO A 170 1.22 9.38 12.62
CA PRO A 170 1.28 10.23 13.81
C PRO A 170 1.43 11.72 13.50
N ALA A 171 2.17 12.07 12.44
CA ALA A 171 2.35 13.46 12.03
C ALA A 171 1.03 14.09 11.57
N PHE A 172 0.24 13.39 10.74
CA PHE A 172 -1.10 13.85 10.37
C PHE A 172 -2.08 13.81 11.54
N GLY A 173 -1.89 12.89 12.50
CA GLY A 173 -2.59 12.91 13.78
C GLY A 173 -2.37 14.22 14.54
N MET A 174 -1.12 14.62 14.74
CA MET A 174 -0.78 15.89 15.39
C MET A 174 -1.28 17.11 14.61
N PHE A 175 -1.17 17.07 13.29
CA PHE A 175 -1.68 18.14 12.44
C PHE A 175 -3.18 18.36 12.67
N GLY A 176 -3.96 17.29 12.72
CA GLY A 176 -5.40 17.39 12.97
C GLY A 176 -5.75 17.88 14.38
N THR A 177 -4.94 17.56 15.41
CA THR A 177 -5.15 18.15 16.75
C THR A 177 -4.99 19.67 16.74
N LEU A 178 -4.01 20.19 16.03
CA LEU A 178 -3.82 21.63 15.89
C LEU A 178 -5.05 22.29 15.26
N PHE A 179 -5.63 21.69 14.22
CA PHE A 179 -6.89 22.20 13.63
C PHE A 179 -8.06 22.16 14.60
N GLY A 180 -8.23 21.05 15.33
CA GLY A 180 -9.27 20.93 16.35
C GLY A 180 -9.14 21.98 17.45
N LEU A 181 -7.90 22.25 17.92
CA LEU A 181 -7.63 23.28 18.94
C LEU A 181 -7.84 24.68 18.39
N VAL A 182 -7.40 24.99 17.18
CA VAL A 182 -7.63 26.31 16.56
C VAL A 182 -9.13 26.56 16.40
N TYR A 183 -9.89 25.57 15.94
CA TYR A 183 -11.34 25.67 15.84
C TYR A 183 -12.01 25.92 17.22
N MET A 184 -11.59 25.16 18.23
CA MET A 184 -12.07 25.36 19.61
C MET A 184 -11.77 26.78 20.11
N LEU A 185 -10.54 27.26 19.92
CA LEU A 185 -10.14 28.60 20.37
C LEU A 185 -10.87 29.72 19.62
N SER A 186 -11.17 29.54 18.34
CA SER A 186 -11.95 30.50 17.56
C SER A 186 -13.43 30.58 17.96
N SER A 187 -13.91 29.64 18.76
CA SER A 187 -15.30 29.49 19.17
C SER A 187 -15.48 29.59 20.69
N LEU A 188 -14.55 30.23 21.39
CA LEU A 188 -14.60 30.37 22.88
C LEU A 188 -15.85 31.09 23.41
N ASP A 189 -16.47 31.92 22.57
CA ASP A 189 -17.71 32.62 22.92
C ASP A 189 -18.93 31.68 22.97
N ASP A 190 -18.79 30.46 22.42
CA ASP A 190 -19.83 29.43 22.39
C ASP A 190 -19.35 28.14 23.08
N PRO A 191 -19.62 27.96 24.38
CA PRO A 191 -19.20 26.77 25.12
C PRO A 191 -19.65 25.43 24.51
N SER A 192 -20.73 25.42 23.72
CA SER A 192 -21.25 24.22 23.09
C SER A 192 -20.31 23.64 22.00
N LYS A 193 -19.43 24.46 21.44
CA LYS A 193 -18.46 24.10 20.40
C LYS A 193 -17.11 23.62 20.93
N ILE A 194 -16.80 23.91 22.18
CA ILE A 194 -15.53 23.57 22.83
C ILE A 194 -15.36 22.03 22.85
N GLY A 195 -16.38 21.32 23.33
CA GLY A 195 -16.36 19.88 23.45
C GLY A 195 -16.15 19.15 22.10
N PRO A 196 -16.94 19.44 21.06
CA PRO A 196 -16.75 18.88 19.74
C PRO A 196 -15.36 19.14 19.13
N GLY A 197 -14.84 20.37 19.20
CA GLY A 197 -13.51 20.71 18.68
C GLY A 197 -12.38 19.92 19.35
N LEU A 198 -12.44 19.79 20.68
CA LEU A 198 -11.49 18.97 21.45
C LEU A 198 -11.60 17.49 21.09
N ALA A 199 -12.82 16.95 20.97
CA ALA A 199 -13.06 15.57 20.61
C ALA A 199 -12.49 15.23 19.23
N THR A 200 -12.72 16.07 18.23
CA THR A 200 -12.17 15.90 16.88
C THR A 200 -10.64 15.87 16.91
N GLY A 201 -9.99 16.80 17.61
CA GLY A 201 -8.53 16.81 17.74
C GLY A 201 -7.99 15.50 18.33
N LEU A 202 -8.61 14.98 19.39
CA LEU A 202 -8.22 13.71 20.00
C LEU A 202 -8.45 12.50 19.06
N LEU A 203 -9.57 12.46 18.35
CA LEU A 203 -9.91 11.39 17.43
C LEU A 203 -8.95 11.31 16.22
N VAL A 204 -8.55 12.46 15.69
CA VAL A 204 -7.56 12.49 14.57
C VAL A 204 -6.24 11.85 15.00
N THR A 205 -5.75 12.14 16.22
CA THR A 205 -4.53 11.50 16.73
C THR A 205 -4.73 10.00 16.96
N LEU A 206 -5.87 9.60 17.51
CA LEU A 206 -6.20 8.19 17.70
C LEU A 206 -6.18 7.44 16.35
N TYR A 207 -6.79 8.00 15.32
CA TYR A 207 -6.78 7.41 13.99
C TYR A 207 -5.38 7.34 13.38
N GLY A 208 -4.59 8.42 13.47
CA GLY A 208 -3.23 8.46 12.98
C GLY A 208 -2.37 7.33 13.55
N VAL A 209 -2.40 7.14 14.86
CA VAL A 209 -1.66 6.09 15.56
C VAL A 209 -2.23 4.70 15.25
N THR A 210 -3.55 4.55 15.24
CA THR A 210 -4.22 3.28 14.96
C THR A 210 -3.92 2.78 13.56
N PHE A 211 -4.04 3.62 12.52
CA PHE A 211 -3.70 3.23 11.15
C PHE A 211 -2.23 2.86 10.99
N THR A 212 -1.33 3.59 11.64
CA THR A 212 0.09 3.26 11.64
C THR A 212 0.35 1.86 12.17
N HIS A 213 -0.10 1.57 13.37
CA HIS A 213 0.31 0.35 14.08
C HIS A 213 -0.55 -0.88 13.77
N LEU A 214 -1.84 -0.71 13.41
CA LEU A 214 -2.72 -1.84 13.13
C LEU A 214 -2.84 -2.18 11.65
N PHE A 215 -2.59 -1.21 10.74
CA PHE A 215 -2.76 -1.45 9.30
C PHE A 215 -1.45 -1.38 8.53
N PHE A 216 -0.68 -0.30 8.65
CA PHE A 216 0.47 -0.12 7.78
C PHE A 216 1.68 -0.94 8.20
N TYR A 217 2.08 -0.93 9.46
CA TYR A 217 3.25 -1.67 9.93
C TYR A 217 3.12 -3.20 9.82
N PRO A 218 2.00 -3.84 10.15
CA PRO A 218 1.90 -5.29 10.02
C PRO A 218 1.97 -5.79 8.58
N VAL A 219 1.69 -4.91 7.60
CA VAL A 219 1.61 -5.26 6.17
C VAL A 219 2.84 -4.78 5.39
N SER A 220 3.69 -3.94 6.00
CA SER A 220 4.89 -3.35 5.36
C SER A 220 6.10 -4.29 5.26
#